data_6dc6b334150cc8d5987b2070326ecea4
#
_entry.id   6dc6b334150cc8d5987b2070326ecea4
#
_cell.length_a   1.000
_cell.length_b   1.000
_cell.length_c   1.000
_cell.angle_alpha   90.00
_cell.angle_beta   90.00
_cell.angle_gamma   90.00
#
_symmetry.space_group_name_H-M   'P 1'
#
loop_
_entity.id
_entity.type
_entity.pdbx_description
1 polymer ?
#
loop_
_entity_poly.entity_id
_entity_poly.type
_entity_poly.pdbx_seq_one_letter_code
_entity_poly.pdbx_strand_id
1 'polypeptide(L)'
;WMTQQGAGIGINGGVSLGLMAQRMRGNAFILAALMLFSTIAIYFVQPFDAPLTPTLVDEDLSMNSGQQGLDVLFMGNSYTQSNNLDGLVESALQQNSPSANADKLVAGGLRLDQHATRAQTAGHQWNTTLNNGNWDWVILQDQSQVPSFPPTSSQYWQDSKNGAIILDDMIEDQGAETVFLMTWGRRDGDSQNQWRSPDYLTMQAHLDSGYRLYAENVSTPDRPAWIAPAGLAFKHIYDGIVAQGGTPEDSGTLFHDLYTSDGSHPSLSGSYLATCVVYATLTGDDPVGLIGPGGLDATRTLELQQAAAMTVFSNTPNVFYPWMRNTNSVTTFGNGNGSVILHPRTYGLGIRRSRRRRTGEDARNRAEAWKRRPPRPGYRSD
;
A
#
# COMPACT_ATOMS: atom_id res chain seq x y z
N TRP A 1 27.50 58.62 -32.92
CA TRP A 1 28.85 58.99 -33.37
C TRP A 1 29.72 57.75 -33.23
N MET A 2 29.92 57.03 -34.37
CA MET A 2 31.20 56.97 -35.08
C MET A 2 32.28 56.26 -34.23
N THR A 3 33.01 55.26 -34.64
CA THR A 3 33.43 54.70 -35.92
C THR A 3 34.36 53.51 -35.60
N GLN A 4 34.23 52.49 -36.36
CA GLN A 4 35.19 51.87 -37.30
C GLN A 4 36.26 50.92 -36.74
N GLN A 5 36.14 49.69 -37.20
CA GLN A 5 37.04 48.94 -38.08
C GLN A 5 38.32 48.38 -37.48
N GLY A 6 38.59 47.14 -37.82
CA GLY A 6 39.88 46.51 -37.85
C GLY A 6 39.83 45.01 -38.07
N ALA A 7 39.99 44.59 -39.31
CA ALA A 7 40.11 43.20 -39.75
C ALA A 7 41.50 42.63 -39.39
N GLY A 8 41.51 41.28 -39.21
CA GLY A 8 42.78 40.52 -39.11
C GLY A 8 42.54 39.04 -39.37
N ILE A 9 42.83 38.60 -40.56
CA ILE A 9 42.83 37.21 -41.05
C ILE A 9 44.07 36.49 -40.47
N GLY A 10 43.85 35.24 -40.01
CA GLY A 10 44.91 34.32 -39.66
C GLY A 10 44.48 32.89 -39.76
N ILE A 11 44.81 32.26 -40.86
CA ILE A 11 44.60 30.84 -41.19
C ILE A 11 45.72 30.01 -40.55
N ASN A 12 45.36 28.84 -39.98
CA ASN A 12 46.12 27.57 -39.99
C ASN A 12 45.37 26.66 -38.99
N GLY A 13 44.86 25.51 -39.33
CA GLY A 13 45.37 24.38 -40.09
C GLY A 13 46.11 23.45 -39.16
N GLY A 14 45.40 22.45 -38.62
CA GLY A 14 46.05 21.46 -37.76
C GLY A 14 45.08 20.52 -37.11
N VAL A 15 44.55 19.64 -37.90
CA VAL A 15 44.56 18.17 -37.78
C VAL A 15 43.74 17.53 -36.66
N SER A 16 42.63 17.13 -37.08
CA SER A 16 41.81 15.99 -36.64
C SER A 16 42.54 14.65 -36.85
N LEU A 17 43.04 14.03 -35.82
CA LEU A 17 43.42 12.60 -35.78
C LEU A 17 43.24 11.92 -34.42
N GLY A 18 42.67 12.62 -33.43
CA GLY A 18 42.44 12.07 -32.09
C GLY A 18 41.06 11.51 -31.80
N LEU A 19 40.04 11.82 -32.62
CA LEU A 19 38.65 11.46 -32.29
C LEU A 19 38.15 10.12 -32.88
N MET A 20 38.89 9.46 -33.79
CA MET A 20 38.47 8.17 -34.33
C MET A 20 38.93 6.96 -33.51
N ALA A 21 39.95 7.09 -32.66
CA ALA A 21 40.45 5.98 -31.86
C ALA A 21 39.64 5.72 -30.56
N GLN A 22 38.83 6.67 -30.13
CA GLN A 22 38.04 6.52 -28.89
C GLN A 22 36.65 5.92 -29.13
N ARG A 23 36.12 5.98 -30.37
CA ARG A 23 34.82 5.39 -30.73
C ARG A 23 34.86 3.87 -30.99
N MET A 24 36.02 3.30 -31.23
CA MET A 24 36.15 1.85 -31.47
C MET A 24 36.40 1.03 -30.20
N ARG A 25 36.75 1.66 -29.06
CA ARG A 25 36.95 0.93 -27.80
C ARG A 25 35.67 0.75 -26.98
N GLY A 26 34.64 1.56 -27.21
CA GLY A 26 33.34 1.45 -26.54
C GLY A 26 32.50 0.26 -27.01
N ASN A 27 32.56 -0.06 -28.30
CA ASN A 27 31.74 -1.13 -28.87
C ASN A 27 32.28 -2.55 -28.62
N ALA A 28 33.56 -2.69 -28.30
CA ALA A 28 34.16 -3.99 -27.97
C ALA A 28 33.79 -4.47 -26.55
N PHE A 29 33.54 -3.56 -25.63
CA PHE A 29 33.13 -3.90 -24.26
C PHE A 29 31.64 -4.30 -24.15
N ILE A 30 30.79 -3.73 -25.00
CA ILE A 30 29.35 -4.06 -25.00
C ILE A 30 29.12 -5.43 -25.64
N LEU A 31 29.89 -5.82 -26.68
CA LEU A 31 29.78 -7.16 -27.24
C LEU A 31 30.34 -8.26 -26.35
N ALA A 32 31.36 -7.97 -25.52
CA ALA A 32 31.91 -8.93 -24.57
C ALA A 32 30.97 -9.18 -23.38
N ALA A 33 30.21 -8.17 -22.95
CA ALA A 33 29.21 -8.32 -21.88
C ALA A 33 27.98 -9.12 -22.33
N LEU A 34 27.57 -9.02 -23.59
CA LEU A 34 26.44 -9.76 -24.14
C LEU A 34 26.76 -11.25 -24.44
N MET A 35 28.03 -11.60 -24.63
CA MET A 35 28.44 -13.00 -24.85
C MET A 35 28.67 -13.78 -23.54
N LEU A 36 28.80 -13.09 -22.39
CA LEU A 36 28.98 -13.75 -21.09
C LEU A 36 27.66 -14.14 -20.41
N PHE A 37 26.51 -13.66 -20.88
CA PHE A 37 25.20 -14.06 -20.37
C PHE A 37 24.52 -15.20 -21.15
N SER A 38 25.10 -15.65 -22.24
CA SER A 38 24.52 -16.73 -23.08
C SER A 38 25.09 -18.13 -22.82
N THR A 39 26.05 -18.30 -21.91
CA THR A 39 26.71 -19.59 -21.68
C THR A 39 26.44 -20.24 -20.29
N ILE A 40 25.49 -19.72 -19.50
CA ILE A 40 25.13 -20.30 -18.19
C ILE A 40 23.79 -21.07 -18.21
N ALA A 41 23.19 -21.26 -19.37
CA ALA A 41 21.88 -21.94 -19.47
C ALA A 41 21.94 -23.41 -19.95
N ILE A 42 23.10 -24.06 -19.97
CA ILE A 42 23.20 -25.47 -20.36
C ILE A 42 24.15 -26.21 -19.42
N TYR A 43 23.69 -26.51 -18.20
CA TYR A 43 24.18 -27.65 -17.42
C TYR A 43 23.23 -27.91 -16.26
N PHE A 44 22.69 -29.11 -16.25
CA PHE A 44 21.98 -29.88 -15.25
C PHE A 44 20.56 -30.27 -15.61
N VAL A 45 20.45 -31.16 -16.59
CA VAL A 45 19.40 -32.17 -16.56
C VAL A 45 20.09 -33.49 -16.28
N GLN A 46 20.02 -33.96 -15.06
CA GLN A 46 20.28 -35.35 -14.71
C GLN A 46 18.94 -36.06 -14.54
N PRO A 47 18.75 -37.24 -15.07
CA PRO A 47 17.53 -38.00 -14.91
C PRO A 47 17.43 -38.52 -13.49
N PHE A 48 16.36 -38.20 -12.78
CA PHE A 48 15.98 -38.83 -11.53
C PHE A 48 15.26 -40.15 -11.85
N ASP A 49 15.83 -41.25 -11.37
CA ASP A 49 15.25 -42.58 -11.43
C ASP A 49 14.00 -42.68 -10.51
N ALA A 50 12.97 -43.25 -11.11
CA ALA A 50 11.83 -44.01 -10.64
C ALA A 50 11.09 -43.68 -9.32
N PRO A 51 9.77 -43.77 -9.37
CA PRO A 51 8.87 -43.23 -8.33
C PRO A 51 8.66 -44.25 -7.21
N LEU A 52 8.84 -43.77 -5.98
CA LEU A 52 8.16 -44.36 -4.84
C LEU A 52 6.68 -43.91 -4.91
N THR A 53 5.81 -44.80 -5.27
CA THR A 53 4.36 -44.63 -5.17
C THR A 53 3.99 -44.43 -3.70
N PRO A 54 3.48 -43.26 -3.28
CA PRO A 54 2.80 -43.19 -2.00
C PRO A 54 1.44 -43.87 -2.16
N THR A 55 1.18 -44.86 -1.33
CA THR A 55 -0.17 -45.38 -1.11
C THR A 55 -1.06 -44.20 -0.70
N LEU A 56 -1.99 -43.81 -1.56
CA LEU A 56 -3.06 -42.90 -1.22
C LEU A 56 -3.94 -43.59 -0.19
N VAL A 57 -3.83 -43.18 1.06
CA VAL A 57 -4.91 -43.38 2.02
C VAL A 57 -5.96 -42.36 1.62
N ASP A 58 -7.04 -42.83 1.04
CA ASP A 58 -8.27 -42.07 0.80
C ASP A 58 -8.85 -41.70 2.17
N GLU A 59 -8.35 -40.65 2.79
CA GLU A 59 -9.13 -39.91 3.77
C GLU A 59 -9.98 -38.91 2.98
N ASP A 60 -11.24 -39.24 2.92
CA ASP A 60 -12.36 -38.46 2.39
C ASP A 60 -12.48 -37.17 3.23
N LEU A 61 -11.53 -36.25 3.08
CA LEU A 61 -11.62 -34.88 3.55
C LEU A 61 -12.42 -34.10 2.52
N SER A 62 -13.72 -34.32 2.49
CA SER A 62 -14.64 -33.34 1.95
C SER A 62 -14.56 -32.11 2.86
N MET A 63 -13.49 -31.32 2.69
CA MET A 63 -13.38 -29.99 3.22
C MET A 63 -14.40 -29.13 2.50
N ASN A 64 -15.64 -29.21 2.98
CA ASN A 64 -16.64 -28.18 2.72
C ASN A 64 -16.25 -26.94 3.57
N SER A 65 -15.05 -26.42 3.34
CA SER A 65 -14.64 -25.12 3.81
C SER A 65 -15.30 -24.09 2.89
N GLY A 66 -16.54 -23.75 3.18
CA GLY A 66 -17.08 -22.48 2.75
C GLY A 66 -16.10 -21.43 3.28
N GLN A 67 -15.14 -21.03 2.44
CA GLN A 67 -14.19 -19.98 2.75
C GLN A 67 -15.02 -18.72 2.92
N GLN A 68 -15.25 -18.33 4.19
CA GLN A 68 -15.97 -17.11 4.50
C GLN A 68 -15.14 -15.97 3.92
N GLY A 69 -15.74 -15.19 3.01
CA GLY A 69 -15.08 -14.05 2.40
C GLY A 69 -14.66 -13.03 3.45
N LEU A 70 -13.78 -12.13 3.06
CA LEU A 70 -13.40 -10.98 3.88
C LEU A 70 -14.48 -9.92 3.79
N ASP A 71 -14.93 -9.42 4.93
CA ASP A 71 -15.83 -8.26 5.03
C ASP A 71 -15.00 -7.00 5.36
N VAL A 72 -14.98 -6.04 4.44
CA VAL A 72 -14.13 -4.84 4.51
C VAL A 72 -15.00 -3.58 4.53
N LEU A 73 -14.80 -2.70 5.51
CA LEU A 73 -15.44 -1.39 5.55
C LEU A 73 -14.42 -0.28 5.31
N PHE A 74 -14.65 0.58 4.33
CA PHE A 74 -13.89 1.79 4.13
C PHE A 74 -14.55 2.99 4.82
N MET A 75 -13.77 3.72 5.60
CA MET A 75 -14.15 5.03 6.15
C MET A 75 -13.20 6.09 5.61
N GLY A 76 -13.66 6.90 4.66
CA GLY A 76 -12.81 7.84 3.94
C GLY A 76 -13.56 9.01 3.35
N ASN A 77 -12.98 9.62 2.35
CA ASN A 77 -13.54 10.80 1.69
C ASN A 77 -13.53 10.65 0.16
N SER A 78 -13.38 11.76 -0.57
CA SER A 78 -13.37 11.71 -2.03
C SER A 78 -12.27 10.84 -2.63
N TYR A 79 -11.15 10.60 -1.93
CA TYR A 79 -10.10 9.70 -2.40
C TYR A 79 -10.58 8.24 -2.43
N THR A 80 -11.32 7.81 -1.42
CA THR A 80 -11.97 6.49 -1.39
C THR A 80 -13.17 6.42 -2.33
N GLN A 81 -13.92 7.53 -2.47
CA GLN A 81 -15.10 7.57 -3.33
C GLN A 81 -14.75 7.53 -4.82
N SER A 82 -13.61 8.13 -5.20
CA SER A 82 -13.15 8.20 -6.59
C SER A 82 -13.00 6.80 -7.17
N ASN A 83 -13.55 6.59 -8.37
CA ASN A 83 -13.53 5.34 -9.11
C ASN A 83 -14.09 4.13 -8.32
N ASN A 84 -14.85 4.37 -7.25
CA ASN A 84 -15.44 3.32 -6.42
C ASN A 84 -14.39 2.35 -5.84
N LEU A 85 -13.41 2.90 -5.10
CA LEU A 85 -12.26 2.13 -4.60
C LEU A 85 -12.67 0.87 -3.80
N ASP A 86 -13.72 0.96 -2.97
CA ASP A 86 -14.28 -0.19 -2.26
C ASP A 86 -14.74 -1.29 -3.21
N GLY A 87 -15.50 -0.96 -4.26
CA GLY A 87 -15.93 -1.93 -5.27
C GLY A 87 -14.79 -2.49 -6.12
N LEU A 88 -13.72 -1.71 -6.35
CA LEU A 88 -12.50 -2.24 -6.99
C LEU A 88 -11.79 -3.25 -6.08
N VAL A 89 -11.71 -2.98 -4.78
CA VAL A 89 -11.12 -3.91 -3.79
C VAL A 89 -11.99 -5.16 -3.66
N GLU A 90 -13.32 -5.02 -3.56
CA GLU A 90 -14.24 -6.14 -3.55
C GLU A 90 -14.03 -7.05 -4.78
N SER A 91 -14.00 -6.44 -5.98
CA SER A 91 -13.79 -7.18 -7.23
C SER A 91 -12.44 -7.90 -7.26
N ALA A 92 -11.38 -7.31 -6.69
CA ALA A 92 -10.08 -7.96 -6.58
C ALA A 92 -10.11 -9.14 -5.58
N LEU A 93 -10.72 -8.96 -4.41
CA LEU A 93 -10.85 -10.00 -3.39
C LEU A 93 -11.71 -11.18 -3.89
N GLN A 94 -12.79 -10.89 -4.62
CA GLN A 94 -13.71 -11.91 -5.13
C GLN A 94 -13.10 -12.85 -6.16
N GLN A 95 -11.98 -12.49 -6.77
CA GLN A 95 -11.27 -13.38 -7.70
C GLN A 95 -10.73 -14.64 -7.00
N ASN A 96 -10.36 -14.52 -5.72
CA ASN A 96 -9.86 -15.64 -4.91
C ASN A 96 -10.79 -16.02 -3.75
N SER A 97 -11.71 -15.13 -3.38
CA SER A 97 -12.70 -15.34 -2.31
C SER A 97 -14.08 -14.81 -2.74
N PRO A 98 -14.87 -15.60 -3.48
CA PRO A 98 -16.12 -15.13 -4.12
C PRO A 98 -17.17 -14.54 -3.15
N SER A 99 -17.07 -14.84 -1.86
CA SER A 99 -17.94 -14.29 -0.81
C SER A 99 -17.36 -13.07 -0.10
N ALA A 100 -16.26 -12.50 -0.58
CA ALA A 100 -15.74 -11.25 -0.07
C ALA A 100 -16.71 -10.10 -0.37
N ASN A 101 -16.78 -9.13 0.55
CA ASN A 101 -17.65 -7.98 0.44
C ASN A 101 -16.90 -6.72 0.91
N ALA A 102 -17.12 -5.59 0.23
CA ALA A 102 -16.63 -4.32 0.69
C ALA A 102 -17.73 -3.26 0.63
N ASP A 103 -17.79 -2.41 1.65
CA ASP A 103 -18.71 -1.28 1.75
C ASP A 103 -17.96 -0.02 2.17
N LYS A 104 -18.58 1.14 2.06
CA LYS A 104 -17.95 2.42 2.37
C LYS A 104 -18.84 3.39 3.11
N LEU A 105 -18.21 4.18 3.97
CA LEU A 105 -18.74 5.36 4.61
C LEU A 105 -17.89 6.55 4.20
N VAL A 106 -18.36 7.32 3.22
CA VAL A 106 -17.59 8.41 2.62
C VAL A 106 -18.38 9.72 2.54
N ALA A 107 -17.68 10.83 2.71
CA ALA A 107 -18.17 12.15 2.33
C ALA A 107 -16.98 13.06 2.00
N GLY A 108 -17.17 14.00 1.09
CA GLY A 108 -16.10 14.86 0.58
C GLY A 108 -15.34 15.58 1.70
N GLY A 109 -14.00 15.45 1.69
CA GLY A 109 -13.10 16.15 2.60
C GLY A 109 -13.16 15.75 4.08
N LEU A 110 -13.87 14.69 4.44
CA LEU A 110 -13.93 14.25 5.85
C LEU A 110 -12.56 13.87 6.41
N ARG A 111 -12.37 14.28 7.67
CA ARG A 111 -11.26 13.88 8.53
C ARG A 111 -11.69 12.77 9.50
N LEU A 112 -10.72 12.09 10.09
CA LEU A 112 -10.98 10.99 11.03
C LEU A 112 -11.79 11.42 12.28
N ASP A 113 -11.57 12.63 12.80
CA ASP A 113 -12.39 13.18 13.91
C ASP A 113 -13.86 13.35 13.54
N GLN A 114 -14.14 13.72 12.31
CA GLN A 114 -15.50 13.86 11.80
C GLN A 114 -16.17 12.50 11.56
N HIS A 115 -15.40 11.51 11.09
CA HIS A 115 -15.85 10.13 11.03
C HIS A 115 -16.18 9.58 12.43
N ALA A 116 -15.30 9.81 13.41
CA ALA A 116 -15.50 9.40 14.79
C ALA A 116 -16.77 10.03 15.40
N THR A 117 -16.98 11.32 15.19
CA THR A 117 -18.19 12.02 15.64
C THR A 117 -19.46 11.38 15.07
N ARG A 118 -19.49 11.08 13.77
CA ARG A 118 -20.62 10.43 13.12
C ARG A 118 -20.82 8.98 13.61
N ALA A 119 -19.73 8.23 13.81
CA ALA A 119 -19.77 6.87 14.30
C ALA A 119 -20.26 6.79 15.77
N GLN A 120 -19.97 7.78 16.58
CA GLN A 120 -20.48 7.87 17.95
C GLN A 120 -21.94 8.36 18.04
N THR A 121 -22.49 8.97 16.99
CA THR A 121 -23.84 9.49 17.00
C THR A 121 -24.86 8.38 16.80
N ALA A 122 -25.62 8.05 17.84
CA ALA A 122 -26.65 7.02 17.81
C ALA A 122 -27.68 7.26 16.69
N GLY A 123 -27.96 6.23 15.89
CA GLY A 123 -28.89 6.29 14.75
C GLY A 123 -28.31 6.92 13.49
N HIS A 124 -27.10 7.46 13.53
CA HIS A 124 -26.41 7.93 12.32
C HIS A 124 -25.95 6.71 11.50
N GLN A 125 -25.95 6.83 10.15
CA GLN A 125 -25.52 5.73 9.26
C GLN A 125 -24.14 5.19 9.62
N TRP A 126 -23.16 6.05 9.93
CA TRP A 126 -21.81 5.62 10.36
C TRP A 126 -21.85 4.73 11.60
N ASN A 127 -22.70 5.10 12.59
CA ASN A 127 -22.87 4.31 13.80
C ASN A 127 -23.51 2.95 13.50
N THR A 128 -24.59 2.94 12.70
CA THR A 128 -25.32 1.70 12.40
C THR A 128 -24.51 0.75 11.52
N THR A 129 -23.81 1.27 10.50
CA THR A 129 -22.98 0.44 9.61
C THR A 129 -21.79 -0.15 10.34
N LEU A 130 -21.04 0.66 11.11
CA LEU A 130 -19.87 0.18 11.84
C LEU A 130 -20.27 -0.87 12.90
N ASN A 131 -21.35 -0.62 13.65
CA ASN A 131 -21.71 -1.47 14.78
C ASN A 131 -22.52 -2.73 14.40
N ASN A 132 -23.21 -2.73 13.28
CA ASN A 132 -24.06 -3.83 12.86
C ASN A 132 -23.41 -4.73 11.78
N GLY A 133 -22.32 -4.29 11.17
CA GLY A 133 -21.56 -5.09 10.22
C GLY A 133 -20.72 -6.16 10.92
N ASN A 134 -20.38 -7.21 10.18
CA ASN A 134 -19.47 -8.27 10.66
C ASN A 134 -18.10 -8.08 10.01
N TRP A 135 -17.55 -6.88 10.13
CA TRP A 135 -16.31 -6.50 9.49
C TRP A 135 -15.12 -7.32 10.00
N ASP A 136 -14.28 -7.78 9.09
CA ASP A 136 -12.95 -8.29 9.42
C ASP A 136 -11.94 -7.14 9.47
N TRP A 137 -12.09 -6.20 8.55
CA TRP A 137 -11.20 -5.05 8.39
C TRP A 137 -11.99 -3.75 8.27
N VAL A 138 -11.52 -2.72 8.97
CA VAL A 138 -11.98 -1.35 8.73
C VAL A 138 -10.80 -0.50 8.27
N ILE A 139 -10.92 0.02 7.05
CA ILE A 139 -9.87 0.82 6.40
C ILE A 139 -10.18 2.30 6.64
N LEU A 140 -9.28 2.97 7.34
CA LEU A 140 -9.38 4.38 7.68
C LEU A 140 -8.53 5.23 6.73
N GLN A 141 -9.15 6.19 6.06
CA GLN A 141 -8.49 7.16 5.19
C GLN A 141 -8.83 8.58 5.64
N ASP A 142 -7.80 9.33 6.04
CA ASP A 142 -7.94 10.71 6.50
C ASP A 142 -8.01 11.71 5.33
N GLN A 143 -8.33 12.97 5.63
CA GLN A 143 -8.30 14.06 4.66
C GLN A 143 -6.88 14.20 4.07
N SER A 144 -6.79 14.42 2.75
CA SER A 144 -5.58 14.30 1.95
C SER A 144 -4.35 15.08 2.45
N GLN A 145 -4.54 16.14 3.20
CA GLN A 145 -3.47 17.03 3.68
C GLN A 145 -3.13 16.75 5.16
N VAL A 146 -4.12 16.37 5.96
CA VAL A 146 -4.02 16.36 7.43
C VAL A 146 -2.89 15.47 7.95
N PRO A 147 -2.68 14.23 7.46
CA PRO A 147 -1.57 13.42 7.94
C PRO A 147 -0.20 14.04 7.65
N SER A 148 -0.09 14.93 6.64
CA SER A 148 1.15 15.65 6.34
C SER A 148 1.44 16.83 7.26
N PHE A 149 0.48 17.28 8.07
CA PHE A 149 0.66 18.43 8.93
C PHE A 149 1.59 18.15 10.12
N PRO A 150 2.21 19.19 10.72
CA PRO A 150 3.10 18.98 11.85
C PRO A 150 2.32 18.41 13.07
N PRO A 151 2.69 17.25 13.61
CA PRO A 151 1.94 16.60 14.69
C PRO A 151 1.87 17.44 15.98
N THR A 152 2.89 18.26 16.25
CA THR A 152 3.00 19.01 17.51
C THR A 152 2.30 20.36 17.49
N SER A 153 2.01 20.92 16.31
CA SER A 153 1.49 22.30 16.20
C SER A 153 0.19 22.40 15.41
N SER A 154 -0.22 21.35 14.68
CA SER A 154 -1.48 21.39 13.94
C SER A 154 -2.64 20.83 14.74
N GLN A 155 -3.65 21.65 15.00
CA GLN A 155 -4.89 21.20 15.63
C GLN A 155 -5.61 20.15 14.77
N TYR A 156 -5.64 20.32 13.44
CA TYR A 156 -6.26 19.34 12.53
C TYR A 156 -5.61 17.96 12.65
N TRP A 157 -4.28 17.90 12.78
CA TRP A 157 -3.58 16.63 12.99
C TRP A 157 -3.95 15.99 14.31
N GLN A 158 -3.98 16.79 15.41
CA GLN A 158 -4.36 16.30 16.73
C GLN A 158 -5.81 15.81 16.77
N ASP A 159 -6.73 16.53 16.14
CA ASP A 159 -8.14 16.13 16.05
C ASP A 159 -8.28 14.81 15.31
N SER A 160 -7.65 14.67 14.12
CA SER A 160 -7.66 13.42 13.34
C SER A 160 -7.02 12.25 14.09
N LYS A 161 -5.91 12.49 14.80
CA LYS A 161 -5.31 11.45 15.67
C LYS A 161 -6.29 10.99 16.76
N ASN A 162 -6.96 11.92 17.42
CA ASN A 162 -7.95 11.57 18.43
C ASN A 162 -9.15 10.84 17.81
N GLY A 163 -9.56 11.24 16.61
CA GLY A 163 -10.56 10.53 15.81
C GLY A 163 -10.14 9.10 15.47
N ALA A 164 -8.88 8.91 15.09
CA ALA A 164 -8.32 7.58 14.82
C ALA A 164 -8.38 6.67 16.06
N ILE A 165 -8.04 7.19 17.25
CA ILE A 165 -8.10 6.44 18.51
C ILE A 165 -9.55 6.02 18.81
N ILE A 166 -10.51 6.94 18.69
CA ILE A 166 -11.92 6.66 18.94
C ILE A 166 -12.45 5.60 17.95
N LEU A 167 -12.11 5.73 16.68
CA LEU A 167 -12.52 4.77 15.64
C LEU A 167 -11.91 3.40 15.89
N ASP A 168 -10.62 3.33 16.26
CA ASP A 168 -9.94 2.08 16.55
C ASP A 168 -10.56 1.35 17.75
N ASP A 169 -10.91 2.08 18.83
CA ASP A 169 -11.62 1.51 19.98
C ASP A 169 -12.99 0.94 19.57
N MET A 170 -13.73 1.65 18.68
CA MET A 170 -15.02 1.17 18.18
C MET A 170 -14.88 -0.05 17.26
N ILE A 171 -13.82 -0.08 16.44
CA ILE A 171 -13.48 -1.20 15.55
C ILE A 171 -13.11 -2.43 16.38
N GLU A 172 -12.29 -2.26 17.41
CA GLU A 172 -11.93 -3.32 18.36
C GLU A 172 -13.18 -3.92 19.03
N ASP A 173 -14.11 -3.08 19.46
CA ASP A 173 -15.36 -3.51 20.07
C ASP A 173 -16.22 -4.41 19.14
N GLN A 174 -16.08 -4.26 17.81
CA GLN A 174 -16.72 -5.14 16.83
C GLN A 174 -15.91 -6.40 16.53
N GLY A 175 -14.67 -6.50 17.02
CA GLY A 175 -13.76 -7.61 16.75
C GLY A 175 -13.10 -7.52 15.37
N ALA A 176 -13.18 -6.36 14.73
CA ALA A 176 -12.51 -6.03 13.49
C ALA A 176 -11.10 -5.49 13.73
N GLU A 177 -10.30 -5.40 12.67
CA GLU A 177 -8.96 -4.84 12.72
C GLU A 177 -8.88 -3.53 11.93
N THR A 178 -8.04 -2.63 12.42
CA THR A 178 -7.84 -1.31 11.81
C THR A 178 -6.71 -1.36 10.79
N VAL A 179 -6.97 -0.83 9.61
CA VAL A 179 -5.97 -0.59 8.55
C VAL A 179 -6.00 0.88 8.17
N PHE A 180 -4.87 1.54 8.17
CA PHE A 180 -4.77 2.89 7.61
C PHE A 180 -4.41 2.82 6.13
N LEU A 181 -5.24 3.41 5.26
CA LEU A 181 -4.89 3.62 3.87
C LEU A 181 -3.96 4.85 3.81
N MET A 182 -2.65 4.62 3.72
CA MET A 182 -1.69 5.69 3.49
C MET A 182 -1.91 6.27 2.10
N THR A 183 -2.39 7.50 2.06
CA THR A 183 -2.64 8.20 0.81
C THR A 183 -1.33 8.71 0.18
N TRP A 184 -1.44 9.24 -1.02
CA TRP A 184 -0.36 9.76 -1.85
C TRP A 184 -0.26 11.27 -1.77
N GLY A 185 0.95 11.80 -1.95
CA GLY A 185 1.19 13.22 -2.11
C GLY A 185 0.48 13.77 -3.35
N ARG A 186 0.08 15.02 -3.32
CA ARG A 186 -0.42 15.69 -4.53
C ARG A 186 0.70 15.80 -5.55
N ARG A 187 0.41 15.56 -6.83
CA ARG A 187 1.39 15.50 -7.91
C ARG A 187 2.34 16.73 -7.92
N ASP A 188 1.79 17.90 -7.74
CA ASP A 188 2.51 19.17 -7.83
C ASP A 188 2.77 19.79 -6.43
N GLY A 189 2.69 18.98 -5.38
CA GLY A 189 2.73 19.44 -3.99
C GLY A 189 1.40 20.03 -3.51
N ASP A 190 1.37 20.60 -2.32
CA ASP A 190 0.18 21.23 -1.73
C ASP A 190 0.22 22.75 -1.86
N SER A 191 -0.43 23.29 -2.89
CA SER A 191 -0.47 24.73 -3.15
C SER A 191 -1.08 25.56 -2.01
N GLN A 192 -1.93 24.97 -1.17
CA GLN A 192 -2.54 25.64 0.00
C GLN A 192 -1.57 25.66 1.20
N ASN A 193 -0.63 24.72 1.26
CA ASN A 193 0.35 24.59 2.33
C ASN A 193 1.77 24.45 1.74
N GLN A 194 2.10 25.25 0.74
CA GLN A 194 3.35 25.17 0.01
C GLN A 194 4.59 25.32 0.93
N TRP A 195 4.48 26.06 2.02
CA TRP A 195 5.52 26.16 3.04
C TRP A 195 5.88 24.84 3.69
N ARG A 196 4.96 23.88 3.71
CA ARG A 196 5.10 22.55 4.32
C ARG A 196 5.38 21.47 3.27
N SER A 197 4.68 21.53 2.16
CA SER A 197 4.69 20.49 1.12
C SER A 197 4.80 21.14 -0.27
N PRO A 198 6.00 21.70 -0.59
CA PRO A 198 6.20 22.43 -1.85
C PRO A 198 6.16 21.54 -3.10
N ASP A 199 6.40 20.26 -2.93
CA ASP A 199 6.48 19.26 -3.99
C ASP A 199 5.93 17.91 -3.53
N TYR A 200 5.80 16.99 -4.50
CA TYR A 200 5.31 15.63 -4.26
C TYR A 200 6.12 14.87 -3.21
N LEU A 201 7.43 14.82 -3.38
CA LEU A 201 8.31 14.02 -2.50
C LEU A 201 8.25 14.47 -1.05
N THR A 202 8.26 15.79 -0.85
CA THR A 202 8.14 16.39 0.50
C THR A 202 6.79 16.06 1.11
N MET A 203 5.68 16.19 0.34
CA MET A 203 4.36 15.85 0.84
C MET A 203 4.24 14.36 1.16
N GLN A 204 4.74 13.49 0.28
CA GLN A 204 4.70 12.04 0.47
C GLN A 204 5.49 11.61 1.72
N ALA A 205 6.65 12.18 1.97
CA ALA A 205 7.42 11.89 3.18
C ALA A 205 6.67 12.29 4.46
N HIS A 206 5.97 13.43 4.43
CA HIS A 206 5.15 13.86 5.55
C HIS A 206 3.92 12.97 5.76
N LEU A 207 3.26 12.53 4.68
CA LEU A 207 2.13 11.60 4.76
C LEU A 207 2.56 10.25 5.32
N ASP A 208 3.68 9.68 4.85
CA ASP A 208 4.25 8.45 5.38
C ASP A 208 4.49 8.54 6.88
N SER A 209 5.16 9.60 7.33
CA SER A 209 5.39 9.84 8.76
C SER A 209 4.08 9.98 9.54
N GLY A 210 3.11 10.73 9.03
CA GLY A 210 1.84 10.97 9.70
C GLY A 210 0.99 9.71 9.88
N TYR A 211 0.88 8.89 8.84
CA TYR A 211 0.13 7.63 8.92
C TYR A 211 0.81 6.61 9.84
N ARG A 212 2.15 6.56 9.88
CA ARG A 212 2.88 5.73 10.85
C ARG A 212 2.60 6.17 12.28
N LEU A 213 2.58 7.46 12.53
CA LEU A 213 2.22 7.99 13.85
C LEU A 213 0.76 7.67 14.22
N TYR A 214 -0.19 7.69 13.27
CA TYR A 214 -1.56 7.23 13.56
C TYR A 214 -1.56 5.76 13.97
N ALA A 215 -0.93 4.90 13.18
CA ALA A 215 -0.84 3.47 13.49
C ALA A 215 -0.16 3.22 14.85
N GLU A 216 0.93 3.93 15.15
CA GLU A 216 1.63 3.83 16.43
C GLU A 216 0.74 4.24 17.62
N ASN A 217 -0.04 5.32 17.47
CA ASN A 217 -0.90 5.82 18.55
C ASN A 217 -2.08 4.89 18.90
N VAL A 218 -2.52 4.05 17.96
CA VAL A 218 -3.64 3.11 18.19
C VAL A 218 -3.17 1.68 18.41
N SER A 219 -1.95 1.33 18.01
CA SER A 219 -1.41 -0.02 18.17
C SER A 219 -1.15 -0.40 19.62
N THR A 220 -1.40 -1.67 19.93
CA THR A 220 -0.92 -2.32 21.16
C THR A 220 -0.10 -3.56 20.78
N PRO A 221 0.71 -4.13 21.69
CA PRO A 221 1.46 -5.36 21.40
C PRO A 221 0.58 -6.52 20.94
N ASP A 222 -0.64 -6.61 21.46
CA ASP A 222 -1.57 -7.70 21.16
C ASP A 222 -2.49 -7.39 19.96
N ARG A 223 -2.63 -6.11 19.62
CA ARG A 223 -3.48 -5.63 18.53
C ARG A 223 -2.81 -4.48 17.80
N PRO A 224 -1.93 -4.76 16.83
CA PRO A 224 -1.37 -3.73 15.96
C PRO A 224 -2.42 -3.18 15.00
N ALA A 225 -2.34 -1.90 14.67
CA ALA A 225 -2.98 -1.34 13.50
C ALA A 225 -2.05 -1.46 12.29
N TRP A 226 -2.63 -1.67 11.13
CA TRP A 226 -1.90 -1.96 9.90
C TRP A 226 -1.88 -0.75 8.98
N ILE A 227 -0.98 -0.76 8.01
CA ILE A 227 -0.90 0.27 6.97
C ILE A 227 -0.95 -0.39 5.61
N ALA A 228 -1.88 0.04 4.76
CA ALA A 228 -1.87 -0.21 3.32
C ALA A 228 -1.13 0.96 2.65
N PRO A 229 0.12 0.76 2.20
CA PRO A 229 1.03 1.86 1.85
C PRO A 229 0.84 2.34 0.40
N ALA A 230 -0.39 2.72 0.00
CA ALA A 230 -0.68 3.14 -1.37
C ALA A 230 0.19 4.33 -1.82
N GLY A 231 0.42 5.31 -0.93
CA GLY A 231 1.30 6.44 -1.24
C GLY A 231 2.75 6.03 -1.55
N LEU A 232 3.25 4.95 -0.92
CA LEU A 232 4.57 4.42 -1.24
C LEU A 232 4.60 3.69 -2.60
N ALA A 233 3.48 3.13 -3.05
CA ALA A 233 3.37 2.57 -4.41
C ALA A 233 3.39 3.68 -5.48
N PHE A 234 2.73 4.82 -5.22
CA PHE A 234 2.87 6.02 -6.06
C PHE A 234 4.32 6.48 -6.11
N LYS A 235 5.00 6.51 -4.95
CA LYS A 235 6.42 6.87 -4.88
C LYS A 235 7.32 5.88 -5.62
N HIS A 236 7.04 4.59 -5.57
CA HIS A 236 7.78 3.58 -6.32
C HIS A 236 7.76 3.86 -7.83
N ILE A 237 6.60 4.23 -8.38
CA ILE A 237 6.45 4.62 -9.78
C ILE A 237 7.22 5.92 -10.07
N TYR A 238 7.11 6.93 -9.19
CA TYR A 238 7.86 8.17 -9.28
C TYR A 238 9.36 7.90 -9.38
N ASP A 239 9.90 7.16 -8.41
CA ASP A 239 11.33 6.85 -8.33
C ASP A 239 11.82 6.05 -9.54
N GLY A 240 11.00 5.15 -10.08
CA GLY A 240 11.30 4.36 -11.28
C GLY A 240 11.47 5.23 -12.52
N ILE A 241 10.66 6.27 -12.68
CA ILE A 241 10.76 7.22 -13.81
C ILE A 241 12.03 8.07 -13.66
N VAL A 242 12.30 8.58 -12.45
CA VAL A 242 13.53 9.34 -12.16
C VAL A 242 14.78 8.50 -12.42
N ALA A 243 14.79 7.25 -12.02
CA ALA A 243 15.92 6.34 -12.23
C ALA A 243 16.21 6.09 -13.73
N GLN A 244 15.21 6.26 -14.59
CA GLN A 244 15.34 6.18 -16.05
C GLN A 244 15.67 7.53 -16.69
N GLY A 245 15.86 8.60 -15.89
CA GLY A 245 16.18 9.95 -16.35
C GLY A 245 14.97 10.73 -16.85
N GLY A 246 13.75 10.28 -16.53
CA GLY A 246 12.50 10.98 -16.85
C GLY A 246 12.10 11.99 -15.77
N THR A 247 11.10 12.80 -16.09
CA THR A 247 10.43 13.73 -15.17
C THR A 247 9.03 13.16 -14.87
N PRO A 248 8.78 12.70 -13.64
CA PRO A 248 7.53 12.01 -13.32
C PRO A 248 6.27 12.85 -13.55
N GLU A 249 6.35 14.15 -13.31
CA GLU A 249 5.22 15.09 -13.45
C GLU A 249 4.87 15.43 -14.91
N ASP A 250 5.71 15.03 -15.88
CA ASP A 250 5.43 15.27 -17.29
C ASP A 250 4.21 14.49 -17.75
N SER A 251 3.37 15.15 -18.58
CA SER A 251 2.19 14.52 -19.16
C SER A 251 2.53 13.27 -19.98
N GLY A 252 1.78 12.20 -19.76
CA GLY A 252 1.97 10.91 -20.42
C GLY A 252 2.91 9.95 -19.67
N THR A 253 3.50 10.37 -18.55
CA THR A 253 4.19 9.43 -17.65
C THR A 253 3.18 8.63 -16.85
N LEU A 254 3.56 7.44 -16.39
CA LEU A 254 2.70 6.63 -15.53
C LEU A 254 2.35 7.38 -14.24
N PHE A 255 3.29 8.10 -13.64
CA PHE A 255 3.06 8.86 -12.41
C PHE A 255 2.05 9.98 -12.63
N HIS A 256 2.18 10.78 -13.70
CA HIS A 256 1.22 11.83 -14.04
C HIS A 256 -0.19 11.24 -14.22
N ASP A 257 -0.29 10.07 -14.86
CA ASP A 257 -1.55 9.39 -15.17
C ASP A 257 -2.22 8.73 -13.96
N LEU A 258 -1.56 8.67 -12.79
CA LEU A 258 -2.19 8.23 -11.54
C LEU A 258 -3.22 9.23 -11.01
N TYR A 259 -3.18 10.47 -11.48
CA TYR A 259 -4.02 11.56 -10.99
C TYR A 259 -5.06 12.01 -12.04
N THR A 260 -6.15 12.58 -11.55
CA THR A 260 -7.02 13.42 -12.37
C THR A 260 -6.33 14.75 -12.67
N SER A 261 -6.96 15.58 -13.50
CA SER A 261 -6.40 16.88 -13.91
C SER A 261 -6.08 17.84 -12.76
N ASP A 262 -6.66 17.63 -11.58
CA ASP A 262 -6.41 18.46 -10.40
C ASP A 262 -5.10 18.11 -9.66
N GLY A 263 -4.42 17.04 -10.07
CA GLY A 263 -3.15 16.59 -9.46
C GLY A 263 -3.29 16.08 -8.01
N SER A 264 -4.52 15.81 -7.56
CA SER A 264 -4.83 15.42 -6.18
C SER A 264 -5.65 14.14 -6.12
N HIS A 265 -6.84 14.12 -6.75
CA HIS A 265 -7.69 12.94 -6.80
C HIS A 265 -7.09 11.85 -7.70
N PRO A 266 -7.31 10.58 -7.37
CA PRO A 266 -6.79 9.49 -8.18
C PRO A 266 -7.59 9.36 -9.47
N SER A 267 -6.90 9.12 -10.58
CA SER A 267 -7.50 8.57 -11.79
C SER A 267 -7.90 7.10 -11.56
N LEU A 268 -8.44 6.44 -12.58
CA LEU A 268 -8.69 5.00 -12.52
C LEU A 268 -7.38 4.22 -12.27
N SER A 269 -6.25 4.64 -12.89
CA SER A 269 -4.94 4.05 -12.64
C SER A 269 -4.50 4.20 -11.19
N GLY A 270 -4.66 5.39 -10.60
CA GLY A 270 -4.32 5.63 -9.20
C GLY A 270 -5.18 4.84 -8.23
N SER A 271 -6.50 4.76 -8.47
CA SER A 271 -7.40 3.95 -7.64
C SER A 271 -7.09 2.45 -7.77
N TYR A 272 -6.78 1.97 -8.97
CA TYR A 272 -6.43 0.56 -9.15
C TYR A 272 -5.08 0.20 -8.53
N LEU A 273 -4.09 1.08 -8.57
CA LEU A 273 -2.84 0.91 -7.82
C LEU A 273 -3.12 0.77 -6.31
N ALA A 274 -3.96 1.66 -5.75
CA ALA A 274 -4.37 1.56 -4.35
C ALA A 274 -5.14 0.26 -4.05
N THR A 275 -5.99 -0.19 -4.98
CA THR A 275 -6.69 -1.50 -4.89
C THR A 275 -5.70 -2.65 -4.75
N CYS A 276 -4.69 -2.73 -5.63
CA CYS A 276 -3.67 -3.78 -5.61
C CYS A 276 -2.87 -3.77 -4.30
N VAL A 277 -2.54 -2.58 -3.76
CA VAL A 277 -1.86 -2.44 -2.47
C VAL A 277 -2.75 -2.92 -1.32
N VAL A 278 -4.01 -2.52 -1.29
CA VAL A 278 -4.96 -2.98 -0.25
C VAL A 278 -5.14 -4.48 -0.33
N TYR A 279 -5.37 -5.03 -1.53
CA TYR A 279 -5.47 -6.47 -1.74
C TYR A 279 -4.26 -7.22 -1.16
N ALA A 280 -3.05 -6.85 -1.58
CA ALA A 280 -1.82 -7.49 -1.10
C ALA A 280 -1.61 -7.30 0.41
N THR A 281 -2.00 -6.15 0.97
CA THR A 281 -1.92 -5.87 2.41
C THR A 281 -2.84 -6.79 3.22
N LEU A 282 -4.08 -6.99 2.78
CA LEU A 282 -5.06 -7.77 3.52
C LEU A 282 -4.85 -9.28 3.37
N THR A 283 -4.48 -9.74 2.18
CA THR A 283 -4.42 -11.16 1.85
C THR A 283 -3.02 -11.77 1.99
N GLY A 284 -1.97 -10.98 1.72
CA GLY A 284 -0.61 -11.50 1.53
C GLY A 284 -0.41 -12.16 0.16
N ASP A 285 -1.39 -12.10 -0.73
CA ASP A 285 -1.30 -12.65 -2.07
C ASP A 285 -0.74 -11.62 -3.05
N ASP A 286 -0.01 -12.10 -4.06
CA ASP A 286 0.52 -11.26 -5.12
C ASP A 286 -0.62 -10.69 -5.99
N PRO A 287 -0.73 -9.37 -6.16
CA PRO A 287 -1.74 -8.77 -7.02
C PRO A 287 -1.47 -8.95 -8.51
N VAL A 288 -0.27 -9.44 -8.90
CA VAL A 288 0.06 -9.70 -10.31
C VAL A 288 -0.80 -10.85 -10.83
N GLY A 289 -1.51 -10.58 -11.93
CA GLY A 289 -2.42 -11.54 -12.55
C GLY A 289 -3.89 -11.34 -12.19
N LEU A 290 -4.23 -10.41 -11.29
CA LEU A 290 -5.62 -10.01 -11.08
C LEU A 290 -6.22 -9.45 -12.38
N ILE A 291 -7.50 -9.71 -12.60
CA ILE A 291 -8.26 -9.08 -13.68
C ILE A 291 -8.44 -7.61 -13.33
N GLY A 292 -7.89 -6.72 -14.15
CA GLY A 292 -8.00 -5.28 -13.98
C GLY A 292 -9.41 -4.75 -14.30
N PRO A 293 -9.73 -3.53 -13.87
CA PRO A 293 -11.02 -2.91 -14.18
C PRO A 293 -11.13 -2.56 -15.67
N GLY A 294 -12.36 -2.54 -16.18
CA GLY A 294 -12.61 -1.99 -17.50
C GLY A 294 -12.13 -0.53 -17.60
N GLY A 295 -11.47 -0.18 -18.68
CA GLY A 295 -10.88 1.15 -18.90
C GLY A 295 -9.36 1.22 -18.69
N LEU A 296 -8.72 0.17 -18.16
CA LEU A 296 -7.27 -0.01 -18.20
C LEU A 296 -6.91 -1.11 -19.20
N ASP A 297 -5.89 -0.85 -20.01
CA ASP A 297 -5.32 -1.89 -20.88
C ASP A 297 -4.44 -2.88 -20.08
N ALA A 298 -4.10 -4.01 -20.69
CA ALA A 298 -3.36 -5.08 -20.04
C ALA A 298 -1.94 -4.65 -19.59
N THR A 299 -1.28 -3.80 -20.35
CA THR A 299 0.06 -3.29 -20.03
C THR A 299 0.01 -2.40 -18.80
N ARG A 300 -0.91 -1.43 -18.80
CA ARG A 300 -1.13 -0.52 -17.68
C ARG A 300 -1.54 -1.29 -16.42
N THR A 301 -2.45 -2.25 -16.56
CA THR A 301 -2.86 -3.14 -15.48
C THR A 301 -1.66 -3.85 -14.84
N LEU A 302 -0.80 -4.46 -15.65
CA LEU A 302 0.38 -5.19 -15.17
C LEU A 302 1.40 -4.26 -14.49
N GLU A 303 1.67 -3.08 -15.05
CA GLU A 303 2.58 -2.09 -14.45
C GLU A 303 2.14 -1.70 -13.04
N LEU A 304 0.85 -1.45 -12.85
CA LEU A 304 0.27 -1.06 -11.55
C LEU A 304 0.31 -2.22 -10.54
N GLN A 305 0.01 -3.44 -10.97
CA GLN A 305 0.11 -4.64 -10.15
C GLN A 305 1.56 -4.88 -9.69
N GLN A 306 2.51 -4.78 -10.60
CA GLN A 306 3.94 -4.93 -10.27
C GLN A 306 4.42 -3.86 -9.29
N ALA A 307 4.00 -2.60 -9.47
CA ALA A 307 4.34 -1.52 -8.54
C ALA A 307 3.78 -1.78 -7.13
N ALA A 308 2.54 -2.28 -7.03
CA ALA A 308 1.94 -2.67 -5.76
C ALA A 308 2.68 -3.84 -5.11
N ALA A 309 2.95 -4.91 -5.87
CA ALA A 309 3.70 -6.08 -5.39
C ALA A 309 5.10 -5.69 -4.89
N MET A 310 5.84 -4.91 -5.66
CA MET A 310 7.15 -4.39 -5.26
C MET A 310 7.07 -3.55 -3.98
N THR A 311 6.01 -2.78 -3.78
CA THR A 311 5.84 -1.95 -2.59
C THR A 311 5.53 -2.80 -1.35
N VAL A 312 4.66 -3.80 -1.47
CA VAL A 312 4.20 -4.59 -0.31
C VAL A 312 5.18 -5.70 0.04
N PHE A 313 5.76 -6.38 -0.95
CA PHE A 313 6.60 -7.57 -0.72
C PHE A 313 8.10 -7.28 -0.76
N SER A 314 8.56 -6.18 -1.35
CA SER A 314 9.93 -5.73 -1.15
C SER A 314 10.03 -5.14 0.25
N ASN A 315 11.05 -5.53 0.97
CA ASN A 315 11.33 -5.18 2.37
C ASN A 315 11.26 -3.65 2.62
N THR A 316 10.04 -3.06 2.54
CA THR A 316 9.83 -1.64 2.88
C THR A 316 10.05 -1.53 4.37
N PRO A 317 11.11 -0.85 4.84
CA PRO A 317 11.47 -0.85 6.25
C PRO A 317 10.30 -0.34 7.10
N ASN A 318 9.99 -1.08 8.16
CA ASN A 318 9.01 -0.74 9.19
C ASN A 318 7.52 -0.73 8.77
N VAL A 319 7.13 -1.47 7.76
CA VAL A 319 5.72 -1.79 7.53
C VAL A 319 5.50 -3.27 7.86
N PHE A 320 4.61 -3.53 8.81
CA PHE A 320 4.16 -4.87 9.15
C PHE A 320 2.80 -5.11 8.53
N TYR A 321 2.58 -6.35 8.07
CA TYR A 321 1.34 -6.75 7.42
C TYR A 321 0.64 -7.86 8.21
N PRO A 322 -0.69 -7.99 8.12
CA PRO A 322 -1.48 -8.98 8.85
C PRO A 322 -0.96 -10.41 8.70
N TRP A 323 -0.54 -10.78 7.50
CA TRP A 323 -0.01 -12.10 7.16
C TRP A 323 1.39 -12.39 7.73
N MET A 324 2.11 -11.37 8.23
CA MET A 324 3.41 -11.54 8.89
C MET A 324 3.29 -11.97 10.36
N ARG A 325 2.11 -11.98 10.97
CA ARG A 325 1.92 -12.36 12.38
C ARG A 325 2.47 -13.73 12.73
N ASN A 326 2.38 -14.69 11.82
CA ASN A 326 2.70 -16.09 12.09
C ASN A 326 4.15 -16.47 11.77
N THR A 327 4.99 -15.53 11.31
CA THR A 327 6.39 -15.83 11.00
C THR A 327 7.29 -15.95 12.24
N ASN A 328 6.78 -15.62 13.43
CA ASN A 328 7.52 -15.70 14.69
C ASN A 328 7.34 -17.02 15.48
N SER A 329 6.61 -18.00 14.97
CA SER A 329 6.72 -19.37 15.50
C SER A 329 8.02 -20.00 15.00
N VAL A 330 9.12 -19.68 15.68
CA VAL A 330 10.39 -20.38 15.52
C VAL A 330 10.17 -21.82 15.96
N THR A 331 9.92 -22.70 15.01
CA THR A 331 10.11 -24.12 15.22
C THR A 331 11.62 -24.34 15.25
N THR A 332 12.20 -24.41 16.43
CA THR A 332 13.57 -24.84 16.64
C THR A 332 13.67 -26.28 16.19
N PHE A 333 14.06 -26.52 14.96
CA PHE A 333 14.58 -27.82 14.54
C PHE A 333 16.07 -27.85 14.88
N GLY A 334 16.46 -28.90 15.61
CA GLY A 334 17.81 -29.12 16.09
C GLY A 334 18.85 -29.14 14.97
N ASN A 335 20.01 -28.70 15.34
CA ASN A 335 21.33 -28.75 14.72
C ASN A 335 21.43 -29.47 13.37
N GLY A 336 21.55 -28.71 12.30
CA GLY A 336 21.98 -29.19 10.99
C GLY A 336 22.22 -27.98 10.06
N ASN A 337 23.46 -27.78 9.66
CA ASN A 337 23.89 -26.80 8.69
C ASN A 337 23.08 -26.93 7.38
N GLY A 338 22.17 -25.98 7.10
CA GLY A 338 21.47 -25.88 5.84
C GLY A 338 20.76 -24.55 5.71
N SER A 339 21.17 -23.76 4.74
CA SER A 339 20.45 -22.53 4.37
C SER A 339 19.08 -22.89 3.86
N VAL A 340 18.03 -22.44 4.55
CA VAL A 340 16.64 -22.61 4.11
C VAL A 340 16.23 -21.36 3.32
N ILE A 341 16.03 -21.54 2.02
CA ILE A 341 15.36 -20.55 1.17
C ILE A 341 13.86 -20.74 1.42
N LEU A 342 13.24 -19.77 2.08
CA LEU A 342 11.79 -19.75 2.29
C LEU A 342 11.11 -19.24 1.02
N HIS A 343 10.45 -20.12 0.29
CA HIS A 343 9.44 -19.74 -0.68
C HIS A 343 8.11 -19.47 0.05
N PRO A 344 7.41 -18.35 -0.22
CA PRO A 344 6.10 -18.15 0.33
C PRO A 344 5.12 -19.13 -0.33
N ARG A 345 4.64 -20.10 0.42
CA ARG A 345 3.51 -20.93 0.03
C ARG A 345 2.33 -20.60 0.92
N THR A 346 1.24 -20.21 0.27
CA THR A 346 -0.17 -20.28 0.71
C THR A 346 -0.36 -20.51 2.20
N TYR A 347 -0.60 -19.44 2.92
CA TYR A 347 -1.12 -19.52 4.28
C TYR A 347 -2.62 -19.34 4.22
N GLY A 348 -3.34 -20.45 4.41
CA GLY A 348 -4.76 -20.39 4.71
C GLY A 348 -4.98 -19.56 5.97
N LEU A 349 -5.86 -18.59 5.90
CA LEU A 349 -6.37 -17.79 7.03
C LEU A 349 -7.03 -18.73 8.05
N GLY A 350 -6.25 -19.26 8.96
CA GLY A 350 -6.66 -20.24 9.95
C GLY A 350 -6.43 -19.80 11.39
N ILE A 351 -6.94 -18.63 11.82
CA ILE A 351 -7.19 -18.40 13.24
C ILE A 351 -8.58 -17.78 13.37
N ARG A 352 -9.58 -18.66 13.41
CA ARG A 352 -10.91 -18.28 13.90
C ARG A 352 -10.84 -18.18 15.42
N ARG A 353 -10.90 -16.97 15.98
CA ARG A 353 -11.53 -16.81 17.28
C ARG A 353 -13.02 -17.15 17.09
N SER A 354 -13.53 -18.14 17.81
CA SER A 354 -14.94 -18.53 17.76
C SER A 354 -15.79 -17.28 18.06
N ARG A 355 -16.45 -16.77 17.03
CA ARG A 355 -17.41 -15.67 17.17
C ARG A 355 -18.59 -16.22 17.97
N ARG A 356 -18.67 -15.91 19.26
CA ARG A 356 -19.93 -16.04 20.00
C ARG A 356 -20.90 -14.99 19.44
N ARG A 357 -22.06 -15.43 18.93
CA ARG A 357 -23.18 -14.53 18.64
C ARG A 357 -23.47 -13.72 19.92
N ARG A 358 -23.26 -12.43 19.84
CA ARG A 358 -23.49 -11.51 20.97
C ARG A 358 -24.96 -11.17 21.02
N THR A 359 -25.56 -11.28 22.21
CA THR A 359 -26.94 -10.85 22.47
C THR A 359 -26.95 -9.34 22.71
N GLY A 360 -28.08 -8.67 22.44
CA GLY A 360 -28.23 -7.22 22.61
C GLY A 360 -27.99 -6.69 24.05
N GLU A 361 -27.84 -7.57 25.02
CA GLU A 361 -27.53 -7.26 26.43
C GLU A 361 -26.04 -7.01 26.61
N ASP A 362 -25.17 -7.69 25.87
CA ASP A 362 -23.73 -7.47 25.85
C ASP A 362 -23.37 -6.11 25.29
N ALA A 363 -24.12 -5.59 24.32
CA ALA A 363 -23.90 -4.28 23.73
C ALA A 363 -24.20 -3.13 24.72
N ARG A 364 -25.27 -3.27 25.53
CA ARG A 364 -25.61 -2.26 26.57
C ARG A 364 -24.61 -2.22 27.71
N ASN A 365 -24.14 -3.37 28.17
CA ASN A 365 -23.16 -3.47 29.25
C ASN A 365 -21.80 -2.88 28.86
N ARG A 366 -21.44 -2.91 27.56
CA ARG A 366 -20.18 -2.33 27.05
C ARG A 366 -20.25 -0.81 26.87
N ALA A 367 -21.38 -0.27 26.41
CA ALA A 367 -21.59 1.17 26.34
C ALA A 367 -21.43 1.84 27.72
N GLU A 368 -21.78 1.12 28.79
CA GLU A 368 -21.56 1.56 30.17
C GLU A 368 -20.10 1.38 30.63
N ALA A 369 -19.44 0.30 30.23
CA ALA A 369 -18.05 0.02 30.55
C ALA A 369 -17.10 1.01 29.84
N TRP A 370 -17.42 1.42 28.60
CA TRP A 370 -16.66 2.42 27.86
C TRP A 370 -16.60 3.78 28.60
N LYS A 371 -17.71 4.22 29.19
CA LYS A 371 -17.76 5.46 29.99
C LYS A 371 -16.88 5.42 31.23
N ARG A 372 -16.39 4.26 31.64
CA ARG A 372 -15.58 4.04 32.85
C ARG A 372 -14.13 3.71 32.58
N ARG A 373 -13.68 3.60 31.29
CA ARG A 373 -12.27 3.34 30.99
C ARG A 373 -11.41 4.56 31.35
N PRO A 374 -10.31 4.38 32.09
CA PRO A 374 -9.34 5.45 32.29
C PRO A 374 -8.69 5.80 30.93
N PRO A 375 -8.31 7.07 30.68
CA PRO A 375 -7.59 7.45 29.49
C PRO A 375 -6.29 6.64 29.40
N ARG A 376 -5.95 6.16 28.20
CA ARG A 376 -4.67 5.49 27.96
C ARG A 376 -3.52 6.43 28.38
N PRO A 377 -2.48 5.95 29.08
CA PRO A 377 -1.37 6.81 29.49
C PRO A 377 -0.71 7.39 28.23
N GLY A 378 -0.75 8.71 28.12
CA GLY A 378 -0.04 9.43 27.08
C GLY A 378 1.45 9.23 27.26
N TYR A 379 2.14 8.83 26.19
CA TYR A 379 3.59 8.86 26.13
C TYR A 379 4.02 10.32 26.37
N ARG A 380 4.75 10.57 27.45
CA ARG A 380 5.49 11.82 27.61
C ARG A 380 6.72 11.73 26.72
N SER A 381 6.77 12.57 25.71
CA SER A 381 8.01 12.92 25.05
C SER A 381 8.75 13.90 25.95
N ASP A 382 9.86 13.48 26.50
CA ASP A 382 10.91 14.38 26.98
C ASP A 382 11.66 14.97 25.80
#